data_9631496482577bd45e6a25c386284f1e
#
_entry.id   9631496482577bd45e6a25c386284f1e
#
_cell.length_a   1.000
_cell.length_b   1.000
_cell.length_c   1.000
_cell.angle_alpha   90.00
_cell.angle_beta   90.00
_cell.angle_gamma   90.00
#
_symmetry.space_group_name_H-M   'P 1'
#
loop_
_entity.id
_entity.type
_entity.pdbx_description
1 polymer ?
#
loop_
_entity_poly.entity_id
_entity_poly.type
_entity_poly.pdbx_seq_one_letter_code
_entity_poly.pdbx_strand_id
1 'polypeptide(L)'
;METRKTYKSFRYSNNLVWDTARRGRTSAPGKPDIEIGSPPEFKGDAGVWAPEEMLVAALNACMMLTFVSFAQSKRLAFVAYESTAEGLLENVDGKYRIVEVSVRPTLVLRTEADIATARTIMAEVKENCFISNSITADVKLAPQFRLAPDVVT
;
A
#
# COMPACT_ATOMS: atom_id res chain seq x y z
N MET A 1 -25.05 -17.47 25.79
CA MET A 1 -23.62 -17.07 25.89
C MET A 1 -23.06 -16.97 24.49
N GLU A 2 -22.86 -15.77 24.01
CA GLU A 2 -22.15 -15.57 22.75
C GLU A 2 -20.68 -16.00 22.94
N THR A 3 -20.25 -17.01 22.20
CA THR A 3 -18.84 -17.42 22.13
C THR A 3 -18.06 -16.32 21.43
N ARG A 4 -17.35 -15.50 22.19
CA ARG A 4 -16.45 -14.47 21.65
C ARG A 4 -15.38 -15.15 20.81
N LYS A 5 -15.45 -14.97 19.48
CA LYS A 5 -14.41 -15.47 18.58
C LYS A 5 -13.07 -14.89 19.00
N THR A 6 -12.13 -15.74 19.39
CA THR A 6 -10.76 -15.31 19.72
C THR A 6 -9.95 -15.31 18.43
N TYR A 7 -9.52 -14.15 17.99
CA TYR A 7 -8.65 -14.01 16.83
C TYR A 7 -7.18 -14.07 17.25
N LYS A 8 -6.32 -14.59 16.36
CA LYS A 8 -4.86 -14.59 16.56
C LYS A 8 -4.31 -13.17 16.50
N SER A 9 -3.27 -12.91 17.31
CA SER A 9 -2.54 -11.63 17.31
C SER A 9 -1.16 -11.82 16.71
N PHE A 10 -0.67 -10.79 16.02
CA PHE A 10 0.65 -10.77 15.41
C PHE A 10 1.37 -9.49 15.82
N ARG A 11 2.70 -9.57 15.99
CA ARG A 11 3.54 -8.42 16.36
C ARG A 11 4.55 -8.18 15.25
N TYR A 12 4.75 -6.92 14.92
CA TYR A 12 5.75 -6.46 13.96
C TYR A 12 6.65 -5.46 14.65
N SER A 13 7.96 -5.49 14.38
CA SER A 13 8.92 -4.61 15.00
C SER A 13 9.98 -4.17 14.01
N ASN A 14 10.59 -3.03 14.29
CA ASN A 14 11.78 -2.56 13.60
C ASN A 14 12.74 -1.91 14.58
N ASN A 15 13.97 -1.68 14.14
CA ASN A 15 14.98 -0.88 14.84
C ASN A 15 15.25 0.38 14.03
N LEU A 16 15.63 1.44 14.71
CA LEU A 16 16.01 2.71 14.10
C LEU A 16 17.28 3.24 14.76
N VAL A 17 18.22 3.70 13.94
CA VAL A 17 19.45 4.36 14.39
C VAL A 17 19.54 5.72 13.71
N TRP A 18 19.77 6.75 14.49
CA TRP A 18 20.11 8.07 13.97
C TRP A 18 21.57 8.06 13.50
N ASP A 19 21.82 8.55 12.29
CA ASP A 19 23.17 8.62 11.72
C ASP A 19 23.74 10.04 11.82
N THR A 20 23.10 11.01 11.19
CA THR A 20 23.56 12.40 11.16
C THR A 20 22.43 13.34 10.71
N ALA A 21 22.47 14.60 11.16
CA ALA A 21 21.49 15.62 10.79
C ALA A 21 20.04 15.12 10.89
N ARG A 22 19.31 15.07 9.78
CA ARG A 22 17.93 14.57 9.69
C ARG A 22 17.85 13.22 9.00
N ARG A 23 18.86 12.39 9.16
CA ARG A 23 18.97 11.05 8.55
C ARG A 23 19.15 9.98 9.59
N GLY A 24 18.63 8.82 9.27
CA GLY A 24 18.81 7.60 10.05
C GLY A 24 18.65 6.37 9.19
N ARG A 25 18.63 5.23 9.83
CA ARG A 25 18.52 3.94 9.18
C ARG A 25 17.55 3.06 9.94
N THR A 26 16.52 2.58 9.25
CA THR A 26 15.58 1.62 9.81
C THR A 26 15.94 0.21 9.33
N SER A 27 15.79 -0.77 10.22
CA SER A 27 16.09 -2.16 9.94
C SER A 27 15.09 -3.11 10.60
N ALA A 28 14.97 -4.30 10.06
CA ALA A 28 14.24 -5.41 10.66
C ALA A 28 14.99 -6.72 10.41
N PRO A 29 14.87 -7.74 11.28
CA PRO A 29 15.58 -8.98 11.12
C PRO A 29 15.35 -9.65 9.77
N GLY A 30 16.43 -10.03 9.08
CA GLY A 30 16.36 -10.71 7.78
C GLY A 30 15.97 -9.84 6.59
N LYS A 31 15.96 -8.51 6.74
CA LYS A 31 15.61 -7.55 5.69
C LYS A 31 16.74 -6.56 5.44
N PRO A 32 16.84 -6.02 4.20
CA PRO A 32 17.76 -4.91 3.93
C PRO A 32 17.43 -3.68 4.76
N ASP A 33 18.45 -2.96 5.18
CA ASP A 33 18.29 -1.66 5.83
C ASP A 33 17.76 -0.63 4.85
N ILE A 34 16.99 0.34 5.35
CA ILE A 34 16.43 1.45 4.58
C ILE A 34 16.95 2.76 5.17
N GLU A 35 17.59 3.59 4.35
CA GLU A 35 17.93 4.95 4.72
C GLU A 35 16.69 5.83 4.73
N ILE A 36 16.50 6.57 5.81
CA ILE A 36 15.35 7.45 5.99
C ILE A 36 15.79 8.87 6.36
N GLY A 37 14.93 9.83 6.09
CA GLY A 37 15.14 11.21 6.49
C GLY A 37 13.86 12.02 6.40
N SER A 38 13.95 13.29 6.82
CA SER A 38 12.86 14.24 6.62
C SER A 38 12.70 14.52 5.12
N PRO A 39 11.49 14.77 4.61
CA PRO A 39 11.32 15.18 3.23
C PRO A 39 11.89 16.60 3.00
N PRO A 40 12.18 16.99 1.74
CA PRO A 40 12.78 18.28 1.41
C PRO A 40 11.98 19.48 1.94
N GLU A 41 10.66 19.40 1.96
CA GLU A 41 9.76 20.45 2.49
C GLU A 41 10.01 20.73 3.98
N PHE A 42 10.55 19.77 4.71
CA PHE A 42 10.92 19.84 6.12
C PHE A 42 12.44 19.79 6.33
N LYS A 43 13.21 20.37 5.39
CA LYS A 43 14.68 20.52 5.45
C LYS A 43 15.45 19.20 5.43
N GLY A 44 14.90 18.20 4.76
CA GLY A 44 15.55 16.92 4.55
C GLY A 44 16.17 16.77 3.17
N ASP A 45 16.70 15.58 2.91
CA ASP A 45 17.29 15.20 1.63
C ASP A 45 16.30 14.46 0.74
N ALA A 46 16.27 14.77 -0.56
CA ALA A 46 15.44 14.09 -1.53
C ALA A 46 15.90 12.65 -1.85
N GLY A 47 17.12 12.27 -1.45
CA GLY A 47 17.72 10.99 -1.83
C GLY A 47 17.42 9.82 -0.89
N VAL A 48 16.62 10.02 0.15
CA VAL A 48 16.25 9.00 1.13
C VAL A 48 14.74 8.95 1.32
N TRP A 49 14.24 7.82 1.81
CA TRP A 49 12.82 7.65 2.09
C TRP A 49 12.36 8.56 3.24
N ALA A 50 11.29 9.30 3.02
CA ALA A 50 10.62 10.02 4.09
C ALA A 50 9.55 9.13 4.78
N PRO A 51 9.27 9.31 6.07
CA PRO A 51 8.22 8.56 6.76
C PRO A 51 6.85 8.66 6.09
N GLU A 52 6.52 9.82 5.53
CA GLU A 52 5.29 10.06 4.79
C GLU A 52 5.20 9.19 3.52
N GLU A 53 6.31 9.09 2.78
CA GLU A 53 6.41 8.22 1.61
C GLU A 53 6.33 6.75 2.00
N MET A 54 6.92 6.37 3.13
CA MET A 54 6.85 5.00 3.64
C MET A 54 5.42 4.61 4.04
N LEU A 55 4.66 5.53 4.63
CA LEU A 55 3.25 5.29 4.97
C LEU A 55 2.42 5.06 3.70
N VAL A 56 2.60 5.90 2.68
CA VAL A 56 1.92 5.76 1.39
C VAL A 56 2.32 4.46 0.69
N ALA A 57 3.61 4.12 0.72
CA ALA A 57 4.12 2.87 0.15
C ALA A 57 3.58 1.64 0.89
N ALA A 58 3.46 1.70 2.21
CA ALA A 58 2.88 0.60 3.00
C ALA A 58 1.43 0.34 2.61
N LEU A 59 0.63 1.39 2.45
CA LEU A 59 -0.75 1.28 2.00
C LEU A 59 -0.85 0.69 0.59
N ASN A 60 -0.07 1.23 -0.35
CA ASN A 60 -0.03 0.77 -1.73
C ASN A 60 0.34 -0.71 -1.84
N ALA A 61 1.41 -1.11 -1.14
CA ALA A 61 1.84 -2.51 -1.08
C ALA A 61 0.79 -3.42 -0.44
N CYS A 62 0.16 -2.98 0.64
CA CYS A 62 -0.88 -3.77 1.32
C CYS A 62 -2.09 -4.01 0.40
N MET A 63 -2.51 -3.02 -0.37
CA MET A 63 -3.62 -3.18 -1.32
C MET A 63 -3.28 -4.18 -2.43
N MET A 64 -2.05 -4.13 -2.96
CA MET A 64 -1.59 -5.13 -3.94
C MET A 64 -1.62 -6.54 -3.34
N LEU A 65 -1.05 -6.72 -2.15
CA LEU A 65 -0.98 -8.04 -1.51
C LEU A 65 -2.36 -8.57 -1.13
N THR A 66 -3.29 -7.70 -0.73
CA THR A 66 -4.68 -8.06 -0.49
C THR A 66 -5.36 -8.53 -1.79
N PHE A 67 -5.15 -7.81 -2.89
CA PHE A 67 -5.63 -8.22 -4.21
C PHE A 67 -5.06 -9.60 -4.60
N VAL A 68 -3.75 -9.78 -4.49
CA VAL A 68 -3.07 -11.05 -4.83
C VAL A 68 -3.64 -12.21 -4.02
N SER A 69 -3.84 -12.01 -2.73
CA SER A 69 -4.43 -13.04 -1.86
C SER A 69 -5.83 -13.46 -2.30
N PHE A 70 -6.69 -12.50 -2.64
CA PHE A 70 -8.04 -12.79 -3.13
C PHE A 70 -8.02 -13.39 -4.54
N ALA A 71 -7.13 -12.92 -5.42
CA ALA A 71 -6.95 -13.50 -6.75
C ALA A 71 -6.56 -14.97 -6.67
N GLN A 72 -5.62 -15.32 -5.79
CA GLN A 72 -5.24 -16.71 -5.54
C GLN A 72 -6.42 -17.55 -5.01
N SER A 73 -7.16 -17.03 -4.05
CA SER A 73 -8.34 -17.71 -3.47
C SER A 73 -9.43 -17.95 -4.52
N LYS A 74 -9.65 -17.01 -5.42
CA LYS A 74 -10.64 -17.09 -6.50
C LYS A 74 -10.07 -17.71 -7.79
N ARG A 75 -8.81 -18.17 -7.77
CA ARG A 75 -8.11 -18.77 -8.92
C ARG A 75 -8.08 -17.85 -10.15
N LEU A 76 -8.01 -16.55 -9.91
CA LEU A 76 -7.83 -15.56 -10.96
C LEU A 76 -6.35 -15.47 -11.32
N ALA A 77 -6.02 -15.73 -12.58
CA ALA A 77 -4.72 -15.40 -13.15
C ALA A 77 -4.75 -13.98 -13.74
N PHE A 78 -3.76 -13.19 -13.44
CA PHE A 78 -3.56 -11.88 -14.05
C PHE A 78 -2.15 -11.78 -14.64
N VAL A 79 -1.97 -10.91 -15.62
CA VAL A 79 -0.70 -10.77 -16.35
C VAL A 79 0.23 -9.79 -15.65
N ALA A 80 -0.31 -8.67 -15.18
CA ALA A 80 0.46 -7.63 -14.51
C ALA A 80 -0.41 -6.84 -13.51
N TYR A 81 0.25 -6.30 -12.51
CA TYR A 81 -0.29 -5.33 -11.56
C TYR A 81 0.76 -4.23 -11.37
N GLU A 82 0.38 -3.02 -11.62
CA GLU A 82 1.17 -1.83 -11.26
C GLU A 82 0.25 -0.84 -10.56
N SER A 83 0.82 0.00 -9.72
CA SER A 83 0.04 1.06 -9.10
C SER A 83 0.88 2.28 -8.75
N THR A 84 0.23 3.42 -8.78
CA THR A 84 0.74 4.65 -8.19
C THR A 84 -0.10 5.02 -6.99
N ALA A 85 0.53 5.62 -5.99
CA ALA A 85 -0.16 6.14 -4.83
C ALA A 85 0.37 7.52 -4.48
N GLU A 86 -0.52 8.39 -4.01
CA GLU A 86 -0.21 9.75 -3.60
C GLU A 86 -0.90 10.07 -2.29
N GLY A 87 -0.15 10.59 -1.33
CA GLY A 87 -0.65 11.04 -0.04
C GLY A 87 -0.70 12.57 0.02
N LEU A 88 -1.77 13.12 0.57
CA LEU A 88 -1.94 14.55 0.80
C LEU A 88 -1.70 14.85 2.27
N LEU A 89 -0.64 15.62 2.55
CA LEU A 89 -0.32 16.12 3.89
C LEU A 89 -0.86 17.53 4.03
N GLU A 90 -1.72 17.75 5.01
CA GLU A 90 -2.31 19.05 5.29
C GLU A 90 -2.26 19.40 6.79
N ASN A 91 -2.26 20.70 7.09
CA ASN A 91 -2.44 21.18 8.44
C ASN A 91 -3.94 21.18 8.79
N VAL A 92 -4.30 20.40 9.78
CA VAL A 92 -5.67 20.33 10.31
C VAL A 92 -5.61 20.69 11.79
N ASP A 93 -6.28 21.77 12.15
CA ASP A 93 -6.33 22.28 13.54
C ASP A 93 -4.93 22.44 14.17
N GLY A 94 -3.98 22.96 13.40
CA GLY A 94 -2.61 23.22 13.84
C GLY A 94 -1.66 22.02 13.81
N LYS A 95 -2.11 20.87 13.32
CA LYS A 95 -1.30 19.65 13.21
C LYS A 95 -1.27 19.14 11.77
N TYR A 96 -0.08 18.84 11.28
CA TYR A 96 0.08 18.17 9.99
C TYR A 96 -0.29 16.69 10.10
N ARG A 97 -1.07 16.21 9.14
CA ARG A 97 -1.37 14.79 8.98
C ARG A 97 -1.69 14.45 7.52
N ILE A 98 -1.49 13.20 7.14
CA ILE A 98 -1.96 12.72 5.85
C ILE A 98 -3.48 12.57 5.95
N VAL A 99 -4.21 13.39 5.18
CA VAL A 99 -5.67 13.45 5.20
C VAL A 99 -6.30 12.56 4.13
N GLU A 100 -5.58 12.29 3.06
CA GLU A 100 -6.04 11.49 1.93
C GLU A 100 -4.89 10.69 1.33
N VAL A 101 -5.16 9.48 0.89
CA VAL A 101 -4.26 8.70 0.04
C VAL A 101 -5.05 8.16 -1.15
N SER A 102 -4.62 8.54 -2.34
CA SER A 102 -5.19 8.04 -3.61
C SER A 102 -4.32 6.91 -4.15
N VAL A 103 -4.91 5.76 -4.40
CA VAL A 103 -4.23 4.58 -4.98
C VAL A 103 -4.86 4.25 -6.32
N ARG A 104 -4.03 4.15 -7.36
CA ARG A 104 -4.46 3.93 -8.75
C ARG A 104 -3.77 2.70 -9.33
N PRO A 105 -4.30 1.49 -9.07
CA PRO A 105 -3.77 0.27 -9.66
C PRO A 105 -4.21 0.12 -11.12
N THR A 106 -3.32 -0.42 -11.94
CA THR A 106 -3.61 -0.89 -13.29
C THR A 106 -3.37 -2.39 -13.35
N LEU A 107 -4.41 -3.13 -13.71
CA LEU A 107 -4.36 -4.58 -13.84
C LEU A 107 -4.47 -4.98 -15.31
N VAL A 108 -3.63 -5.91 -15.72
CA VAL A 108 -3.67 -6.50 -17.06
C VAL A 108 -4.16 -7.94 -16.95
N LEU A 109 -5.25 -8.25 -17.64
CA LEU A 109 -5.95 -9.54 -17.63
C LEU A 109 -5.99 -10.14 -19.04
N ARG A 110 -6.32 -11.41 -19.12
CA ARG A 110 -6.36 -12.12 -20.43
C ARG A 110 -7.73 -12.07 -21.09
N THR A 111 -8.81 -12.03 -20.31
CA THR A 111 -10.17 -12.12 -20.82
C THR A 111 -11.07 -11.07 -20.15
N GLU A 112 -12.19 -10.75 -20.78
CA GLU A 112 -13.23 -9.90 -20.19
C GLU A 112 -13.83 -10.54 -18.93
N ALA A 113 -13.94 -11.86 -18.87
CA ALA A 113 -14.40 -12.57 -17.68
C ALA A 113 -13.42 -12.40 -16.50
N ASP A 114 -12.12 -12.42 -16.78
CA ASP A 114 -11.08 -12.14 -15.77
C ASP A 114 -11.16 -10.69 -15.28
N ILE A 115 -11.44 -9.73 -16.17
CA ILE A 115 -11.65 -8.33 -15.79
C ILE A 115 -12.85 -8.21 -14.85
N ALA A 116 -13.96 -8.88 -15.14
CA ALA A 116 -15.15 -8.86 -14.27
C ALA A 116 -14.82 -9.41 -12.88
N THR A 117 -14.07 -10.51 -12.80
CA THR A 117 -13.62 -11.10 -11.53
C THR A 117 -12.64 -10.17 -10.79
N ALA A 118 -11.66 -9.59 -11.49
CA ALA A 118 -10.71 -8.64 -10.90
C ALA A 118 -11.40 -7.41 -10.34
N ARG A 119 -12.41 -6.90 -11.03
CA ARG A 119 -13.23 -5.76 -10.59
C ARG A 119 -13.97 -6.07 -9.29
N THR A 120 -14.56 -7.24 -9.18
CA THR A 120 -15.21 -7.71 -7.95
C THR A 120 -14.22 -7.81 -6.79
N ILE A 121 -13.02 -8.36 -7.03
CA ILE A 121 -11.96 -8.44 -6.02
C ILE A 121 -11.54 -7.05 -5.57
N MET A 122 -11.29 -6.12 -6.50
CA MET A 122 -10.85 -4.76 -6.18
C MET A 122 -11.88 -3.98 -5.35
N ALA A 123 -13.16 -4.24 -5.51
CA ALA A 123 -14.21 -3.63 -4.70
C ALA A 123 -14.10 -4.00 -3.20
N GLU A 124 -13.51 -5.14 -2.88
CA GLU A 124 -13.34 -5.63 -1.51
C GLU A 124 -11.96 -5.31 -0.91
N VAL A 125 -10.97 -4.90 -1.74
CA VAL A 125 -9.59 -4.73 -1.30
C VAL A 125 -9.44 -3.67 -0.21
N LYS A 126 -10.09 -2.53 -0.35
CA LYS A 126 -9.99 -1.41 0.60
C LYS A 126 -10.43 -1.83 2.01
N GLU A 127 -11.53 -2.54 2.13
CA GLU A 127 -12.09 -2.98 3.42
C GLU A 127 -11.25 -4.06 4.09
N ASN A 128 -10.52 -4.83 3.31
CA ASN A 128 -9.71 -5.96 3.79
C ASN A 128 -8.21 -5.62 3.87
N CYS A 129 -7.80 -4.43 3.48
CA CYS A 129 -6.42 -3.95 3.61
C CYS A 129 -6.13 -3.55 5.05
N PHE A 130 -5.19 -4.24 5.70
CA PHE A 130 -4.85 -3.98 7.11
C PHE A 130 -4.34 -2.57 7.35
N ILE A 131 -3.55 -2.03 6.43
CA ILE A 131 -3.01 -0.67 6.56
C ILE A 131 -4.12 0.36 6.35
N SER A 132 -5.03 0.17 5.39
CA SER A 132 -6.20 1.04 5.22
C SER A 132 -7.05 1.10 6.50
N ASN A 133 -7.23 -0.04 7.17
CA ASN A 133 -7.98 -0.14 8.41
C ASN A 133 -7.24 0.46 9.62
N SER A 134 -5.97 0.80 9.49
CA SER A 134 -5.11 1.27 10.57
C SER A 134 -4.85 2.79 10.54
N ILE A 135 -5.32 3.49 9.51
CA ILE A 135 -5.10 4.93 9.32
C ILE A 135 -6.42 5.69 9.29
N THR A 136 -6.36 6.99 9.61
CA THR A 136 -7.53 7.89 9.60
C THR A 136 -7.68 8.66 8.29
N ALA A 137 -6.68 8.59 7.40
CA ALA A 137 -6.75 9.23 6.09
C ALA A 137 -7.90 8.66 5.26
N ASP A 138 -8.53 9.50 4.45
CA ASP A 138 -9.48 9.05 3.43
C ASP A 138 -8.72 8.32 2.32
N VAL A 139 -9.03 7.05 2.12
CA VAL A 139 -8.37 6.21 1.12
C VAL A 139 -9.26 6.11 -0.12
N LYS A 140 -8.76 6.62 -1.23
CA LYS A 140 -9.43 6.57 -2.56
C LYS A 140 -8.74 5.51 -3.42
N LEU A 141 -9.51 4.55 -3.90
CA LEU A 141 -9.04 3.46 -4.76
C LEU A 141 -9.71 3.58 -6.13
N ALA A 142 -8.90 3.81 -7.17
CA ALA A 142 -9.36 4.01 -8.55
C ALA A 142 -8.66 3.03 -9.50
N PRO A 143 -9.09 1.75 -9.54
CA PRO A 143 -8.47 0.74 -10.38
C PRO A 143 -8.81 0.92 -11.85
N GLN A 144 -7.83 0.60 -12.72
CA GLN A 144 -8.00 0.47 -14.17
C GLN A 144 -7.74 -0.98 -14.58
N PHE A 145 -8.48 -1.46 -15.56
CA PHE A 145 -8.38 -2.82 -16.07
C PHE A 145 -8.14 -2.78 -17.58
N ARG A 146 -7.19 -3.58 -18.04
CA ARG A 146 -6.81 -3.67 -19.46
C ARG A 146 -6.71 -5.14 -19.87
N LEU A 147 -7.06 -5.42 -21.12
CA LEU A 147 -6.73 -6.71 -21.73
C LEU A 147 -5.25 -6.75 -22.13
N ALA A 148 -4.62 -7.89 -21.93
CA ALA A 148 -3.30 -8.14 -22.48
C ALA A 148 -3.39 -8.09 -24.01
N PRO A 149 -2.37 -7.52 -24.71
CA PRO A 149 -2.33 -7.59 -26.16
C PRO A 149 -2.25 -9.05 -26.60
N ASP A 150 -2.97 -9.38 -27.69
CA ASP A 150 -2.87 -10.71 -28.30
C ASP A 150 -1.41 -10.99 -28.67
N VAL A 151 -0.90 -12.13 -28.21
CA VAL A 151 0.42 -12.58 -28.66
C VAL A 151 0.26 -13.04 -30.10
N VAL A 152 0.63 -12.20 -31.05
CA VAL A 152 0.74 -12.60 -32.46
C VAL A 152 1.89 -13.61 -32.53
N THR A 153 1.53 -14.89 -32.64
CA THR A 153 2.46 -15.99 -32.91
C THR A 153 2.87 -15.98 -34.38
#